data_f6a8500802f0f2726c892d7f1b830ff4
#
_entry.id   f6a8500802f0f2726c892d7f1b830ff4
#
_cell.length_a   1.000
_cell.length_b   1.000
_cell.length_c   1.000
_cell.angle_alpha   90.00
_cell.angle_beta   90.00
_cell.angle_gamma   90.00
#
_symmetry.space_group_name_H-M   'P 1'
#
loop_
_entity.id
_entity.type
_entity.pdbx_description
1 polymer ?
#
loop_
_entity_poly.entity_id
_entity_poly.type
_entity_poly.pdbx_seq_one_letter_code
_entity_poly.pdbx_strand_id
1 'polypeptide(L)'
;MNYFREMHKVKLFIEKLADYHHPDVFNPWADYDPDYDVASARSIRRKQLARYLIHRIENARILLIAEACGYQGGRFTGIAMTCERMILNEHPYVNSQMVLGCQGKRTSRRDSPFIPRETQRTRGFNEPTDTVVWNAALSAGLGPNDFLLWNIFPFHPHKEDHALSKRTPTESELQDGLFFTEELLKLTGPLPVYAIGRKSEQTLTGAGYQVTGLRHPANGGATLFREGLRDSLIQTGLYNG
;
A
#
# COMPACT_ATOMS: atom_id res chain seq x y z
N MET A 1 21.22 11.02 11.11
CA MET A 1 20.17 10.06 11.53
C MET A 1 20.78 8.78 12.05
N ASN A 2 20.21 8.17 13.10
CA ASN A 2 20.64 6.84 13.55
C ASN A 2 19.79 5.77 12.86
N TYR A 3 20.24 5.28 11.69
CA TYR A 3 19.58 4.23 10.90
C TYR A 3 19.10 3.03 11.74
N PHE A 4 19.89 2.59 12.71
CA PHE A 4 19.56 1.47 13.58
C PHE A 4 18.34 1.78 14.47
N ARG A 5 18.23 3.01 14.97
CA ARG A 5 17.09 3.45 15.78
C ARG A 5 15.79 3.48 14.95
N GLU A 6 15.84 4.03 13.75
CA GLU A 6 14.66 4.09 12.88
C GLU A 6 14.25 2.69 12.39
N MET A 7 15.21 1.84 12.06
CA MET A 7 14.94 0.45 11.71
C MET A 7 14.30 -0.31 12.89
N HIS A 8 14.68 -0.03 14.12
CA HIS A 8 14.06 -0.63 15.31
C HIS A 8 12.60 -0.20 15.45
N LYS A 9 12.29 1.09 15.31
CA LYS A 9 10.90 1.61 15.34
C LYS A 9 10.04 0.97 14.25
N VAL A 10 10.56 0.89 13.03
CA VAL A 10 9.87 0.24 11.90
C VAL A 10 9.59 -1.23 12.18
N LYS A 11 10.52 -1.96 12.79
CA LYS A 11 10.30 -3.36 13.19
C LYS A 11 9.17 -3.49 14.22
N LEU A 12 9.18 -2.67 15.26
CA LEU A 12 8.11 -2.66 16.26
C LEU A 12 6.74 -2.35 15.66
N PHE A 13 6.67 -1.42 14.71
CA PHE A 13 5.44 -1.14 13.97
C PHE A 13 4.95 -2.35 13.17
N ILE A 14 5.86 -3.05 12.46
CA ILE A 14 5.52 -4.25 11.70
C ILE A 14 5.09 -5.41 12.63
N GLU A 15 5.66 -5.53 13.82
CA GLU A 15 5.22 -6.49 14.83
C GLU A 15 3.78 -6.20 15.26
N LYS A 16 3.44 -4.95 15.57
CA LYS A 16 2.05 -4.54 15.87
C LYS A 16 1.08 -4.88 14.74
N LEU A 17 1.48 -4.64 13.47
CA LEU A 17 0.68 -5.04 12.31
C LEU A 17 0.48 -6.57 12.27
N ALA A 18 1.54 -7.33 12.55
CA ALA A 18 1.50 -8.78 12.50
C ALA A 18 0.67 -9.42 13.62
N ASP A 19 0.42 -8.70 14.72
CA ASP A 19 -0.40 -9.17 15.83
C ASP A 19 -1.91 -9.02 15.59
N TYR A 20 -2.32 -8.33 14.52
CA TYR A 20 -3.74 -8.19 14.20
C TYR A 20 -4.31 -9.46 13.56
N HIS A 21 -5.42 -9.95 14.10
CA HIS A 21 -6.15 -11.11 13.58
C HIS A 21 -7.66 -10.85 13.61
N HIS A 22 -8.32 -11.14 12.50
CA HIS A 22 -9.77 -11.03 12.39
C HIS A 22 -10.28 -12.08 11.38
N PRO A 23 -11.46 -12.70 11.59
CA PRO A 23 -12.08 -13.57 10.59
C PRO A 23 -12.25 -12.87 9.25
N ASP A 24 -12.13 -13.60 8.14
CA ASP A 24 -12.26 -13.10 6.76
C ASP A 24 -11.35 -11.91 6.42
N VAL A 25 -10.21 -11.83 7.10
CA VAL A 25 -9.16 -10.86 6.85
C VAL A 25 -7.82 -11.57 6.74
N PHE A 26 -7.14 -11.36 5.63
CA PHE A 26 -5.77 -11.84 5.48
C PHE A 26 -4.79 -10.75 5.92
N ASN A 27 -3.97 -11.06 6.90
CA ASN A 27 -2.89 -10.20 7.35
C ASN A 27 -1.61 -10.49 6.55
N PRO A 28 -1.15 -9.59 5.66
CA PRO A 28 0.02 -9.84 4.83
C PRO A 28 1.29 -10.16 5.63
N TRP A 29 1.39 -9.70 6.85
CA TRP A 29 2.59 -9.83 7.68
C TRP A 29 2.54 -10.98 8.68
N ALA A 30 1.37 -11.57 8.91
CA ALA A 30 1.15 -12.70 9.81
C ALA A 30 0.74 -13.98 9.10
N ASP A 31 -0.11 -13.87 8.07
CA ASP A 31 -0.77 -15.03 7.49
C ASP A 31 0.03 -15.66 6.35
N TYR A 32 -0.20 -16.93 6.17
CA TYR A 32 0.35 -17.77 5.13
C TYR A 32 -0.77 -18.62 4.52
N ASP A 33 -0.90 -18.55 3.22
CA ASP A 33 -1.88 -19.31 2.46
C ASP A 33 -1.13 -20.29 1.54
N PRO A 34 -1.18 -21.62 1.83
CA PRO A 34 -0.42 -22.62 1.08
C PRO A 34 -0.83 -22.72 -0.41
N ASP A 35 -2.05 -22.30 -0.73
CA ASP A 35 -2.55 -22.33 -2.10
C ASP A 35 -1.93 -21.21 -2.96
N TYR A 36 -1.59 -20.09 -2.36
CA TYR A 36 -1.15 -18.89 -3.09
C TYR A 36 0.26 -18.44 -2.75
N ASP A 37 0.77 -18.72 -1.56
CA ASP A 37 1.99 -18.14 -1.02
C ASP A 37 3.18 -19.11 -1.08
N VAL A 38 4.38 -18.59 -1.39
CA VAL A 38 5.63 -19.32 -1.12
C VAL A 38 5.86 -19.43 0.40
N ALA A 39 6.52 -20.48 0.86
CA ALA A 39 6.70 -20.77 2.30
C ALA A 39 7.29 -19.59 3.11
N SER A 40 8.13 -18.77 2.50
CA SER A 40 8.77 -17.61 3.14
C SER A 40 7.98 -16.29 2.98
N ALA A 41 6.76 -16.30 2.45
CA ALA A 41 6.01 -15.11 2.07
C ALA A 41 5.86 -14.08 3.19
N ARG A 42 5.48 -14.52 4.41
CA ARG A 42 5.37 -13.63 5.59
C ARG A 42 6.66 -12.87 5.86
N SER A 43 7.78 -13.57 5.90
CA SER A 43 9.10 -12.97 6.16
C SER A 43 9.51 -12.01 5.05
N ILE A 44 9.19 -12.34 3.79
CA ILE A 44 9.45 -11.48 2.64
C ILE A 44 8.63 -10.19 2.76
N ARG A 45 7.32 -10.27 3.00
CA ARG A 45 6.42 -9.11 3.11
C ARG A 45 6.84 -8.17 4.25
N ARG A 46 7.21 -8.72 5.42
CA ARG A 46 7.75 -7.91 6.54
C ARG A 46 9.04 -7.18 6.15
N LYS A 47 9.97 -7.85 5.49
CA LYS A 47 11.23 -7.24 5.02
C LYS A 47 11.01 -6.18 3.95
N GLN A 48 10.06 -6.40 3.04
CA GLN A 48 9.70 -5.44 1.99
C GLN A 48 9.06 -4.19 2.59
N LEU A 49 8.09 -4.34 3.52
CA LEU A 49 7.53 -3.19 4.22
C LEU A 49 8.59 -2.42 5.02
N ALA A 50 9.50 -3.12 5.72
CA ALA A 50 10.57 -2.45 6.44
C ALA A 50 11.46 -1.61 5.53
N ARG A 51 11.86 -2.14 4.37
CA ARG A 51 12.64 -1.40 3.37
C ARG A 51 11.87 -0.22 2.78
N TYR A 52 10.60 -0.44 2.42
CA TYR A 52 9.72 0.60 1.91
C TYR A 52 9.60 1.78 2.89
N LEU A 53 9.37 1.50 4.16
CA LEU A 53 9.21 2.52 5.20
C LEU A 53 10.51 3.26 5.50
N ILE A 54 11.63 2.55 5.68
CA ILE A 54 12.91 3.18 6.05
C ILE A 54 13.41 4.20 5.02
N HIS A 55 13.05 4.04 3.74
CA HIS A 55 13.36 5.01 2.69
C HIS A 55 12.44 6.23 2.69
N ARG A 56 11.29 6.17 3.37
CA ARG A 56 10.22 7.19 3.30
C ARG A 56 9.95 7.94 4.57
N ILE A 57 10.20 7.33 5.74
CA ILE A 57 9.85 7.97 7.04
C ILE A 57 10.50 9.34 7.26
N GLU A 58 11.60 9.65 6.60
CA GLU A 58 12.23 10.97 6.67
C GLU A 58 12.15 11.76 5.37
N ASN A 59 11.79 11.13 4.26
CA ASN A 59 11.81 11.74 2.94
C ASN A 59 10.42 12.04 2.40
N ALA A 60 9.39 11.32 2.85
CA ALA A 60 8.05 11.53 2.36
C ALA A 60 7.56 12.96 2.70
N ARG A 61 6.99 13.59 1.71
CA ARG A 61 6.41 14.93 1.77
C ARG A 61 4.88 14.91 1.83
N ILE A 62 4.29 13.77 1.43
CA ILE A 62 2.86 13.53 1.43
C ILE A 62 2.53 12.07 1.80
N LEU A 63 1.33 11.87 2.34
CA LEU A 63 0.76 10.56 2.61
C LEU A 63 -0.53 10.38 1.79
N LEU A 64 -0.53 9.39 0.89
CA LEU A 64 -1.69 8.99 0.09
C LEU A 64 -2.35 7.78 0.74
N ILE A 65 -3.61 7.89 1.15
CA ILE A 65 -4.32 6.84 1.88
C ILE A 65 -5.56 6.38 1.10
N ALA A 66 -5.61 5.09 0.78
CA ALA A 66 -6.80 4.42 0.23
C ALA A 66 -7.57 3.66 1.32
N GLU A 67 -8.70 3.04 0.98
CA GLU A 67 -9.58 2.39 1.94
C GLU A 67 -8.98 1.10 2.52
N ALA A 68 -8.64 0.13 1.67
CA ALA A 68 -8.21 -1.20 2.11
C ALA A 68 -7.19 -1.84 1.16
N CYS A 69 -6.47 -2.81 1.71
CA CYS A 69 -5.50 -3.61 0.96
C CYS A 69 -6.17 -4.50 -0.09
N GLY A 70 -5.77 -4.36 -1.36
CA GLY A 70 -6.24 -5.20 -2.46
C GLY A 70 -5.47 -6.53 -2.57
N TYR A 71 -6.19 -7.61 -3.02
CA TYR A 71 -5.55 -8.92 -3.19
C TYR A 71 -4.54 -8.94 -4.36
N GLN A 72 -4.67 -8.05 -5.35
CA GLN A 72 -3.73 -7.99 -6.48
C GLN A 72 -2.50 -7.12 -6.19
N GLY A 73 -2.52 -6.36 -5.09
CA GLY A 73 -1.45 -5.48 -4.66
C GLY A 73 -0.86 -5.89 -3.31
N GLY A 74 -1.17 -5.13 -2.27
CA GLY A 74 -0.58 -5.22 -0.95
C GLY A 74 -0.66 -6.59 -0.27
N ARG A 75 -1.68 -7.42 -0.55
CA ARG A 75 -1.76 -8.78 -0.02
C ARG A 75 -0.50 -9.60 -0.34
N PHE A 76 0.04 -9.45 -1.55
CA PHE A 76 1.24 -10.20 -1.95
C PHE A 76 2.53 -9.45 -1.68
N THR A 77 2.55 -8.12 -1.73
CA THR A 77 3.80 -7.37 -1.53
C THR A 77 4.06 -6.99 -0.07
N GLY A 78 3.01 -6.87 0.74
CA GLY A 78 3.03 -6.27 2.07
C GLY A 78 3.15 -4.76 2.04
N ILE A 79 2.94 -4.10 0.88
CA ILE A 79 3.05 -2.66 0.69
C ILE A 79 1.76 -2.14 0.07
N ALA A 80 1.16 -1.14 0.67
CA ALA A 80 -0.08 -0.53 0.18
C ALA A 80 0.08 -0.04 -1.27
N MET A 81 -0.97 -0.25 -2.07
CA MET A 81 -1.04 0.19 -3.47
C MET A 81 0.24 -0.11 -4.29
N THR A 82 0.83 -1.28 -4.06
CA THR A 82 2.05 -1.72 -4.74
C THR A 82 1.92 -3.20 -5.10
N CYS A 83 1.87 -3.52 -6.39
CA CYS A 83 1.70 -4.88 -6.87
C CYS A 83 3.03 -5.62 -7.09
N GLU A 84 2.98 -6.96 -7.21
CA GLU A 84 4.19 -7.76 -7.40
C GLU A 84 5.00 -7.38 -8.64
N ARG A 85 4.35 -7.03 -9.76
CA ARG A 85 5.08 -6.63 -10.97
C ARG A 85 6.01 -5.46 -10.76
N MET A 86 5.65 -4.51 -9.89
CA MET A 86 6.51 -3.36 -9.56
C MET A 86 7.80 -3.81 -8.84
N ILE A 87 7.68 -4.69 -7.88
CA ILE A 87 8.83 -5.15 -7.09
C ILE A 87 9.63 -6.26 -7.77
N LEU A 88 9.09 -6.85 -8.85
CA LEU A 88 9.76 -7.88 -9.65
C LEU A 88 10.39 -7.34 -10.95
N ASN A 89 10.31 -6.03 -11.19
CA ASN A 89 10.75 -5.36 -12.43
C ASN A 89 9.99 -5.82 -13.70
N GLU A 90 8.72 -6.23 -13.51
CA GLU A 90 7.80 -6.65 -14.57
C GLU A 90 6.76 -5.58 -14.91
N HIS A 91 6.85 -4.42 -14.26
CA HIS A 91 5.98 -3.27 -14.49
C HIS A 91 6.68 -2.25 -15.41
N PRO A 92 5.94 -1.62 -16.38
CA PRO A 92 6.58 -0.76 -17.39
C PRO A 92 7.13 0.56 -16.82
N TYR A 93 6.64 1.05 -15.71
CA TYR A 93 6.98 2.39 -15.20
C TYR A 93 7.58 2.40 -13.79
N VAL A 94 7.33 1.37 -13.00
CA VAL A 94 7.76 1.29 -11.60
C VAL A 94 8.58 0.03 -11.42
N ASN A 95 9.72 0.13 -10.75
CA ASN A 95 10.61 -0.99 -10.52
C ASN A 95 10.98 -1.15 -9.04
N SER A 96 11.63 -2.24 -8.71
CA SER A 96 11.99 -2.58 -7.33
C SER A 96 12.95 -1.56 -6.69
N GLN A 97 13.82 -0.93 -7.48
CA GLN A 97 14.72 0.10 -6.98
C GLN A 97 13.96 1.34 -6.49
N MET A 98 12.92 1.75 -7.23
CA MET A 98 12.04 2.86 -6.84
C MET A 98 11.25 2.56 -5.58
N VAL A 99 10.77 1.31 -5.44
CA VAL A 99 9.91 0.90 -4.32
C VAL A 99 10.72 0.59 -3.06
N LEU A 100 11.80 -0.18 -3.20
CA LEU A 100 12.52 -0.84 -2.08
C LEU A 100 13.98 -0.42 -1.94
N GLY A 101 14.54 0.32 -2.90
CA GLY A 101 15.98 0.59 -2.96
C GLY A 101 16.82 -0.67 -3.27
N CYS A 102 16.19 -1.78 -3.64
CA CYS A 102 16.86 -3.04 -3.98
C CYS A 102 15.89 -3.98 -4.72
N GLN A 103 16.39 -5.12 -5.18
CA GLN A 103 15.58 -6.17 -5.80
C GLN A 103 14.54 -6.72 -4.80
N GLY A 104 13.26 -6.68 -5.19
CA GLY A 104 12.16 -7.29 -4.45
C GLY A 104 12.09 -8.82 -4.65
N LYS A 105 11.30 -9.46 -3.80
CA LYS A 105 11.08 -10.90 -3.86
C LYS A 105 9.61 -11.22 -4.03
N ARG A 106 9.34 -12.22 -4.85
CA ARG A 106 8.01 -12.74 -5.08
C ARG A 106 7.49 -13.47 -3.85
N THR A 107 6.20 -13.33 -3.56
CA THR A 107 5.50 -14.06 -2.48
C THR A 107 4.41 -14.98 -3.00
N SER A 108 3.85 -14.70 -4.19
CA SER A 108 2.89 -15.60 -4.82
C SER A 108 3.58 -16.82 -5.45
N ARG A 109 2.95 -17.98 -5.37
CA ARG A 109 3.46 -19.22 -5.98
C ARG A 109 3.27 -19.21 -7.50
N ARG A 110 4.34 -19.53 -8.24
CA ARG A 110 4.26 -19.68 -9.71
C ARG A 110 3.52 -20.93 -10.15
N ASP A 111 3.61 -21.99 -9.37
CA ASP A 111 3.06 -23.31 -9.61
C ASP A 111 1.67 -23.52 -9.01
N SER A 112 1.07 -22.49 -8.41
CA SER A 112 -0.27 -22.60 -7.84
C SER A 112 -1.33 -22.84 -8.90
N PRO A 113 -2.11 -23.96 -8.81
CA PRO A 113 -3.24 -24.21 -9.70
C PRO A 113 -4.41 -23.26 -9.44
N PHE A 114 -4.45 -22.62 -8.27
CA PHE A 114 -5.51 -21.69 -7.85
C PHE A 114 -5.30 -20.26 -8.36
N ILE A 115 -4.12 -19.92 -8.91
CA ILE A 115 -3.90 -18.64 -9.58
C ILE A 115 -4.35 -18.77 -11.03
N PRO A 116 -5.50 -18.12 -11.42
CA PRO A 116 -6.18 -18.48 -12.66
C PRO A 116 -5.46 -18.02 -13.93
N ARG A 117 -4.71 -16.88 -13.85
CA ARG A 117 -4.10 -16.28 -15.03
C ARG A 117 -2.63 -16.65 -15.13
N GLU A 118 -2.22 -17.16 -16.31
CA GLU A 118 -0.83 -17.47 -16.60
C GLU A 118 0.09 -16.25 -16.39
N THR A 119 -0.34 -15.05 -16.80
CA THR A 119 0.44 -13.83 -16.59
C THR A 119 0.66 -13.49 -15.12
N GLN A 120 -0.24 -13.88 -14.23
CA GLN A 120 -0.05 -13.75 -12.77
C GLN A 120 0.97 -14.78 -12.27
N ARG A 121 0.91 -16.02 -12.78
CA ARG A 121 1.88 -17.07 -12.43
C ARG A 121 3.29 -16.74 -12.96
N THR A 122 3.42 -16.23 -14.17
CA THR A 122 4.72 -15.94 -14.79
C THR A 122 5.32 -14.62 -14.31
N ARG A 123 4.56 -13.52 -14.36
CA ARG A 123 5.03 -12.14 -14.13
C ARG A 123 4.67 -11.56 -12.76
N GLY A 124 3.81 -12.23 -11.98
CA GLY A 124 3.27 -11.69 -10.73
C GLY A 124 1.95 -10.94 -10.91
N PHE A 125 1.31 -10.66 -9.79
CA PHE A 125 0.06 -9.91 -9.76
C PHE A 125 0.25 -8.45 -10.19
N ASN A 126 -0.79 -7.88 -10.82
CA ASN A 126 -0.85 -6.48 -11.22
C ASN A 126 -2.17 -5.87 -10.76
N GLU A 127 -2.11 -4.74 -10.09
CA GLU A 127 -3.27 -3.96 -9.68
C GLU A 127 -3.33 -2.66 -10.51
N PRO A 128 -4.36 -2.46 -11.34
CA PRO A 128 -4.47 -1.25 -12.18
C PRO A 128 -4.51 0.05 -11.38
N THR A 129 -5.16 0.05 -10.23
CA THR A 129 -5.21 1.22 -9.33
C THR A 129 -3.81 1.63 -8.87
N ASP A 130 -2.97 0.66 -8.49
CA ASP A 130 -1.59 0.90 -8.05
C ASP A 130 -0.80 1.60 -9.16
N THR A 131 -0.96 1.12 -10.42
CA THR A 131 -0.32 1.74 -11.59
C THR A 131 -0.70 3.21 -11.74
N VAL A 132 -1.99 3.54 -11.60
CA VAL A 132 -2.45 4.94 -11.73
C VAL A 132 -1.90 5.82 -10.62
N VAL A 133 -1.90 5.33 -9.37
CA VAL A 133 -1.42 6.10 -8.20
C VAL A 133 0.08 6.39 -8.33
N TRP A 134 0.91 5.38 -8.60
CA TRP A 134 2.34 5.56 -8.79
C TRP A 134 2.65 6.51 -9.95
N ASN A 135 2.03 6.29 -11.12
CA ASN A 135 2.26 7.15 -12.28
C ASN A 135 1.84 8.59 -12.05
N ALA A 136 0.72 8.82 -11.36
CA ALA A 136 0.28 10.18 -11.06
C ALA A 136 1.28 10.93 -10.17
N ALA A 137 1.77 10.27 -9.12
CA ALA A 137 2.76 10.86 -8.22
C ALA A 137 4.07 11.18 -8.93
N LEU A 138 4.61 10.22 -9.71
CA LEU A 138 5.84 10.40 -10.47
C LEU A 138 5.69 11.47 -11.57
N SER A 139 4.57 11.49 -12.30
CA SER A 139 4.29 12.49 -13.35
C SER A 139 4.05 13.88 -12.80
N ALA A 140 3.72 14.01 -11.52
CA ALA A 140 3.64 15.27 -10.82
C ALA A 140 5.01 15.77 -10.27
N GLY A 141 6.10 15.12 -10.67
CA GLY A 141 7.46 15.48 -10.30
C GLY A 141 7.88 15.04 -8.89
N LEU A 142 7.11 14.18 -8.21
CA LEU A 142 7.52 13.58 -6.95
C LEU A 142 8.53 12.45 -7.22
N GLY A 143 9.62 12.46 -6.47
CA GLY A 143 10.55 11.34 -6.43
C GLY A 143 9.91 10.11 -5.78
N PRO A 144 10.42 8.88 -6.02
CA PRO A 144 9.82 7.65 -5.50
C PRO A 144 9.79 7.55 -3.97
N ASN A 145 10.57 8.36 -3.26
CA ASN A 145 10.58 8.44 -1.81
C ASN A 145 9.86 9.67 -1.25
N ASP A 146 9.36 10.58 -2.10
CA ASP A 146 8.67 11.81 -1.67
C ASP A 146 7.22 11.56 -1.25
N PHE A 147 6.69 10.38 -1.51
CA PHE A 147 5.33 10.00 -1.11
C PHE A 147 5.30 8.65 -0.41
N LEU A 148 4.40 8.54 0.55
CA LEU A 148 4.11 7.32 1.26
C LEU A 148 2.68 6.88 0.93
N LEU A 149 2.52 5.61 0.61
CA LEU A 149 1.24 4.98 0.31
C LEU A 149 0.78 4.15 1.50
N TRP A 150 -0.48 4.28 1.88
CA TRP A 150 -1.07 3.55 2.97
C TRP A 150 -2.54 3.19 2.68
N ASN A 151 -3.09 2.25 3.44
CA ASN A 151 -4.53 1.98 3.49
C ASN A 151 -5.03 2.22 4.90
N ILE A 152 -6.23 2.81 5.06
CA ILE A 152 -6.86 2.92 6.38
C ILE A 152 -6.91 1.55 7.04
N PHE A 153 -7.47 0.56 6.34
CA PHE A 153 -7.42 -0.83 6.74
C PHE A 153 -6.27 -1.53 5.98
N PRO A 154 -5.09 -1.68 6.59
CA PRO A 154 -3.90 -2.13 5.87
C PRO A 154 -3.91 -3.63 5.57
N PHE A 155 -4.88 -4.36 6.07
CA PHE A 155 -5.12 -5.78 5.88
C PHE A 155 -6.05 -6.04 4.69
N HIS A 156 -6.07 -7.27 4.19
CA HIS A 156 -6.90 -7.64 3.04
C HIS A 156 -8.22 -8.29 3.50
N PRO A 157 -9.37 -7.55 3.45
CA PRO A 157 -10.67 -8.12 3.72
C PRO A 157 -11.16 -8.92 2.50
N HIS A 158 -11.58 -10.16 2.72
CA HIS A 158 -12.07 -11.05 1.68
C HIS A 158 -13.42 -11.65 2.06
N LYS A 159 -14.10 -12.26 1.11
CA LYS A 159 -15.31 -13.03 1.37
C LYS A 159 -14.91 -14.37 1.95
N GLU A 160 -15.77 -14.95 2.80
CA GLU A 160 -15.64 -16.31 3.28
C GLU A 160 -15.36 -17.27 2.13
N ASP A 161 -14.45 -18.22 2.32
CA ASP A 161 -13.99 -19.22 1.33
C ASP A 161 -13.39 -18.67 0.02
N HIS A 162 -13.18 -17.36 -0.09
CA HIS A 162 -12.64 -16.72 -1.29
C HIS A 162 -11.47 -15.78 -0.99
N ALA A 163 -10.32 -16.31 -0.64
CA ALA A 163 -9.12 -15.56 -0.24
C ALA A 163 -8.64 -14.52 -1.27
N LEU A 164 -8.90 -14.71 -2.57
CA LEU A 164 -8.62 -13.75 -3.63
C LEU A 164 -9.88 -13.01 -4.11
N SER A 165 -10.74 -12.61 -3.19
CA SER A 165 -11.91 -11.77 -3.47
C SER A 165 -11.74 -10.37 -2.89
N LYS A 166 -12.69 -9.50 -3.18
CA LYS A 166 -12.77 -8.15 -2.58
C LYS A 166 -14.06 -8.03 -1.78
N ARG A 167 -13.93 -7.52 -0.58
CA ARG A 167 -15.05 -7.00 0.22
C ARG A 167 -14.66 -5.65 0.80
N THR A 168 -15.63 -4.80 1.00
CA THR A 168 -15.46 -3.53 1.72
C THR A 168 -15.20 -3.83 3.20
N PRO A 169 -14.25 -3.17 3.85
CA PRO A 169 -14.11 -3.24 5.30
C PRO A 169 -15.38 -2.81 6.03
N THR A 170 -15.66 -3.42 7.16
CA THR A 170 -16.70 -2.97 8.09
C THR A 170 -16.26 -1.67 8.78
N GLU A 171 -17.19 -0.97 9.41
CA GLU A 171 -16.86 0.22 10.20
C GLU A 171 -15.89 -0.11 11.35
N SER A 172 -16.06 -1.27 12.01
CA SER A 172 -15.15 -1.73 13.06
C SER A 172 -13.73 -1.96 12.53
N GLU A 173 -13.59 -2.62 11.37
CA GLU A 173 -12.30 -2.84 10.72
C GLU A 173 -11.62 -1.51 10.32
N LEU A 174 -12.40 -0.52 9.88
CA LEU A 174 -11.86 0.81 9.61
C LEU A 174 -11.38 1.51 10.89
N GLN A 175 -12.09 1.38 12.00
CA GLN A 175 -11.66 1.91 13.29
C GLN A 175 -10.37 1.24 13.78
N ASP A 176 -10.27 -0.10 13.68
CA ASP A 176 -9.03 -0.82 13.96
C ASP A 176 -7.88 -0.33 13.07
N GLY A 177 -8.15 -0.08 11.80
CA GLY A 177 -7.19 0.41 10.83
C GLY A 177 -6.68 1.82 11.12
N LEU A 178 -7.51 2.70 11.67
CA LEU A 178 -7.10 4.06 12.06
C LEU A 178 -6.01 4.05 13.13
N PHE A 179 -6.03 3.08 14.05
CA PHE A 179 -4.93 2.88 15.01
C PHE A 179 -3.58 2.73 14.29
N PHE A 180 -3.52 1.93 13.21
CA PHE A 180 -2.27 1.73 12.46
C PHE A 180 -1.89 2.95 11.61
N THR A 181 -2.86 3.74 11.18
CA THR A 181 -2.60 5.04 10.52
C THR A 181 -1.96 6.02 11.51
N GLU A 182 -2.45 6.09 12.73
CA GLU A 182 -1.86 6.90 13.81
C GLU A 182 -0.43 6.44 14.15
N GLU A 183 -0.22 5.12 14.31
CA GLU A 183 1.11 4.56 14.56
C GLU A 183 2.10 4.84 13.42
N LEU A 184 1.65 4.82 12.16
CA LEU A 184 2.45 5.22 11.01
C LEU A 184 2.86 6.71 11.08
N LEU A 185 1.92 7.59 11.41
CA LEU A 185 2.19 9.03 11.56
C LEU A 185 3.13 9.33 12.74
N LYS A 186 3.17 8.50 13.79
CA LYS A 186 4.20 8.58 14.84
C LYS A 186 5.60 8.26 14.34
N LEU A 187 5.73 7.45 13.27
CA LEU A 187 7.01 7.13 12.64
C LEU A 187 7.49 8.27 11.71
N THR A 188 6.57 8.79 10.90
CA THR A 188 6.90 9.77 9.84
C THR A 188 6.90 11.22 10.32
N GLY A 189 6.25 11.49 11.46
CA GLY A 189 5.79 12.83 11.79
C GLY A 189 4.55 13.23 10.97
N PRO A 190 4.01 14.42 11.20
CA PRO A 190 2.83 14.90 10.48
C PRO A 190 3.14 15.14 9.00
N LEU A 191 2.31 14.56 8.14
CA LEU A 191 2.38 14.71 6.68
C LEU A 191 1.04 15.24 6.15
N PRO A 192 1.02 16.04 5.09
CA PRO A 192 -0.20 16.33 4.33
C PRO A 192 -0.85 15.02 3.86
N VAL A 193 -2.13 14.83 4.19
CA VAL A 193 -2.86 13.58 3.90
C VAL A 193 -3.78 13.76 2.72
N TYR A 194 -3.64 12.89 1.73
CA TYR A 194 -4.48 12.81 0.54
C TYR A 194 -5.31 11.53 0.59
N ALA A 195 -6.62 11.67 0.74
CA ALA A 195 -7.55 10.56 0.83
C ALA A 195 -8.00 10.09 -0.57
N ILE A 196 -7.71 8.85 -0.94
CA ILE A 196 -8.07 8.29 -2.24
C ILE A 196 -9.46 7.66 -2.18
N GLY A 197 -10.43 8.37 -2.73
CA GLY A 197 -11.83 7.96 -2.78
C GLY A 197 -12.66 8.45 -1.58
N ARG A 198 -13.97 8.58 -1.82
CA ARG A 198 -14.92 9.17 -0.87
C ARG A 198 -14.96 8.46 0.49
N LYS A 199 -14.86 7.13 0.50
CA LYS A 199 -14.89 6.36 1.77
C LYS A 199 -13.66 6.69 2.62
N SER A 200 -12.47 6.73 2.02
CA SER A 200 -11.24 7.12 2.72
C SER A 200 -11.33 8.53 3.27
N GLU A 201 -11.83 9.48 2.47
CA GLU A 201 -12.02 10.87 2.88
C GLU A 201 -12.98 10.97 4.08
N GLN A 202 -14.15 10.33 3.99
CA GLN A 202 -15.16 10.34 5.06
C GLN A 202 -14.63 9.73 6.35
N THR A 203 -13.96 8.58 6.28
CA THR A 203 -13.41 7.88 7.45
C THR A 203 -12.33 8.72 8.13
N LEU A 204 -11.38 9.26 7.37
CA LEU A 204 -10.30 10.08 7.93
C LEU A 204 -10.81 11.41 8.49
N THR A 205 -11.73 12.08 7.80
CA THR A 205 -12.36 13.32 8.29
C THR A 205 -13.16 13.06 9.55
N GLY A 206 -13.93 11.97 9.60
CA GLY A 206 -14.68 11.56 10.80
C GLY A 206 -13.77 11.24 12.00
N ALA A 207 -12.54 10.80 11.75
CA ALA A 207 -11.52 10.59 12.78
C ALA A 207 -10.73 11.87 13.14
N GLY A 208 -11.09 13.03 12.58
CA GLY A 208 -10.49 14.33 12.91
C GLY A 208 -9.25 14.69 12.09
N TYR A 209 -8.89 13.91 11.06
CA TYR A 209 -7.78 14.27 10.17
C TYR A 209 -8.20 15.36 9.18
N GLN A 210 -7.29 16.32 8.96
CA GLN A 210 -7.41 17.24 7.82
C GLN A 210 -6.88 16.55 6.58
N VAL A 211 -7.72 16.36 5.57
CA VAL A 211 -7.38 15.62 4.36
C VAL A 211 -7.79 16.36 3.10
N THR A 212 -7.03 16.15 2.02
CA THR A 212 -7.42 16.52 0.66
C THR A 212 -8.05 15.30 -0.01
N GLY A 213 -9.34 15.37 -0.35
CA GLY A 213 -10.05 14.29 -1.02
C GLY A 213 -9.67 14.18 -2.49
N LEU A 214 -9.33 12.98 -2.95
CA LEU A 214 -9.04 12.66 -4.36
C LEU A 214 -10.04 11.64 -4.91
N ARG A 215 -10.45 11.79 -6.17
CA ARG A 215 -11.28 10.79 -6.85
C ARG A 215 -10.55 9.45 -6.90
N HIS A 216 -11.23 8.35 -6.53
CA HIS A 216 -10.63 7.01 -6.65
C HIS A 216 -10.35 6.67 -8.13
N PRO A 217 -9.18 6.09 -8.49
CA PRO A 217 -8.80 5.81 -9.88
C PRO A 217 -9.70 4.80 -10.61
N ALA A 218 -10.36 3.90 -9.89
CA ALA A 218 -11.25 2.90 -10.49
C ALA A 218 -12.50 3.52 -11.12
N ASN A 219 -13.22 2.73 -11.93
CA ASN A 219 -14.49 3.11 -12.55
C ASN A 219 -14.42 4.43 -13.33
N GLY A 220 -13.42 4.55 -14.20
CA GLY A 220 -13.20 5.73 -15.03
C GLY A 220 -12.62 6.95 -14.31
N GLY A 221 -12.24 6.82 -13.03
CA GLY A 221 -11.75 7.94 -12.22
C GLY A 221 -10.27 8.28 -12.40
N ALA A 222 -9.52 7.57 -13.26
CA ALA A 222 -8.07 7.73 -13.36
C ALA A 222 -7.63 9.15 -13.80
N THR A 223 -8.34 9.78 -14.72
CA THR A 223 -8.05 11.16 -15.18
C THR A 223 -8.29 12.15 -14.05
N LEU A 224 -9.48 12.09 -13.43
CA LEU A 224 -9.83 12.98 -12.31
C LEU A 224 -8.89 12.82 -11.10
N PHE A 225 -8.40 11.60 -10.87
CA PHE A 225 -7.39 11.36 -9.83
C PHE A 225 -6.07 12.08 -10.14
N ARG A 226 -5.56 11.96 -11.38
CA ARG A 226 -4.30 12.60 -11.79
C ARG A 226 -4.38 14.11 -11.73
N GLU A 227 -5.49 14.68 -12.25
CA GLU A 227 -5.75 16.11 -12.23
C GLU A 227 -5.86 16.62 -10.80
N GLY A 228 -6.69 15.98 -9.95
CA GLY A 228 -6.87 16.36 -8.56
C GLY A 228 -5.58 16.31 -7.74
N LEU A 229 -4.75 15.28 -7.93
CA LEU A 229 -3.46 15.19 -7.26
C LEU A 229 -2.52 16.31 -7.73
N ARG A 230 -2.37 16.51 -9.04
CA ARG A 230 -1.53 17.57 -9.60
C ARG A 230 -1.96 18.95 -9.07
N ASP A 231 -3.24 19.27 -9.18
CA ASP A 231 -3.76 20.61 -8.81
C ASP A 231 -3.58 20.86 -7.30
N SER A 232 -3.78 19.85 -6.46
CA SER A 232 -3.53 19.92 -5.03
C SER A 232 -2.03 20.13 -4.70
N LEU A 233 -1.13 19.46 -5.44
CA LEU A 233 0.31 19.63 -5.27
C LEU A 233 0.79 21.02 -5.73
N ILE A 234 0.17 21.59 -6.76
CA ILE A 234 0.42 22.99 -7.18
C ILE A 234 0.01 23.95 -6.06
N GLN A 235 -1.20 23.78 -5.51
CA GLN A 235 -1.71 24.65 -4.43
C GLN A 235 -0.83 24.60 -3.17
N THR A 236 -0.23 23.48 -2.87
CA THR A 236 0.65 23.29 -1.69
C THR A 236 2.13 23.58 -1.98
N GLY A 237 2.49 23.96 -3.21
CA GLY A 237 3.88 24.22 -3.60
C GLY A 237 4.76 22.95 -3.65
N LEU A 238 4.14 21.78 -3.74
CA LEU A 238 4.83 20.48 -3.79
C LEU A 238 4.99 19.92 -5.22
N TYR A 239 4.38 20.58 -6.21
CA TYR A 239 4.51 20.21 -7.62
C TYR A 239 5.88 20.61 -8.17
N ASN A 240 6.58 19.69 -8.84
CA ASN A 240 7.91 19.89 -9.41
C ASN A 240 7.96 19.56 -10.93
N GLY A 241 6.80 19.53 -11.61
CA GLY A 241 6.71 19.23 -13.04
C GLY A 241 6.92 20.42 -13.96
#